data_307fa0071fdec9f2f7ef37f13ad78285
#
_entry.id   307fa0071fdec9f2f7ef37f13ad78285
#
_cell.length_a   1.000
_cell.length_b   1.000
_cell.length_c   1.000
_cell.angle_alpha   90.00
_cell.angle_beta   90.00
_cell.angle_gamma   90.00
#
_symmetry.space_group_name_H-M   'P 1'
#
loop_
_entity.id
_entity.type
_entity.pdbx_description
1 polymer ?
#
loop_
_entity_poly.entity_id
_entity_poly.type
_entity_poly.pdbx_seq_one_letter_code
_entity_poly.pdbx_strand_id
1 'polypeptide(L)' 'MSPYFYCYSRRMSHFIRAFNIRYIDVGFNAKSKTKYYTFEKSEKLDKVIELYNRVKQTI' A
#
# COMPACT_ATOMS: atom_id res chain seq x y z
N MET A 1 -15.53 6.91 6.19
CA MET A 1 -14.18 6.39 5.93
C MET A 1 -14.20 5.38 4.80
N SER A 2 -13.22 5.44 3.94
CA SER A 2 -13.11 4.47 2.86
C SER A 2 -12.63 3.11 3.42
N PRO A 3 -13.23 1.99 3.00
CA PRO A 3 -12.75 0.67 3.40
C PRO A 3 -11.50 0.23 2.66
N TYR A 4 -10.96 1.11 1.82
CA TYR A 4 -9.81 0.78 0.98
C TYR A 4 -8.64 1.69 1.25
N PHE A 5 -7.45 1.12 1.10
CA PHE A 5 -6.21 1.86 1.18
C PHE A 5 -5.60 1.98 -0.21
N TYR A 6 -5.32 3.20 -0.63
CA TYR A 6 -4.74 3.46 -1.95
C TYR A 6 -3.25 3.72 -1.79
N CYS A 7 -2.45 2.85 -2.36
CA CYS A 7 -1.00 2.92 -2.25
C CYS A 7 -0.38 3.42 -3.54
N TYR A 8 0.19 4.61 -3.50
CA TYR A 8 0.84 5.24 -4.65
C TYR A 8 2.33 4.95 -4.70
N SER A 9 2.88 4.35 -3.65
CA SER A 9 4.30 4.02 -3.58
C SER A 9 4.54 2.60 -4.09
N ARG A 10 5.39 2.48 -5.09
CA ARG A 10 5.74 1.16 -5.62
C ARG A 10 6.45 0.32 -4.57
N ARG A 11 7.37 0.92 -3.82
CA ARG A 11 8.11 0.22 -2.78
C ARG A 11 7.18 -0.29 -1.70
N MET A 12 6.27 0.56 -1.26
CA MET A 12 5.31 0.18 -0.22
C MET A 12 4.40 -0.93 -0.69
N SER A 13 3.91 -0.86 -1.93
CA SER A 13 3.04 -1.91 -2.45
C SER A 13 3.76 -3.24 -2.55
N HIS A 14 5.02 -3.25 -2.94
CA HIS A 14 5.82 -4.47 -2.96
C HIS A 14 6.02 -5.03 -1.56
N PHE A 15 6.28 -4.15 -0.60
CA PHE A 15 6.45 -4.54 0.81
C PHE A 15 5.18 -5.19 1.34
N ILE A 16 4.03 -4.57 1.08
CA ILE A 16 2.73 -5.10 1.52
C ILE A 16 2.48 -6.47 0.90
N ARG A 17 2.74 -6.60 -0.39
CA ARG A 17 2.50 -7.86 -1.10
C ARG A 17 3.41 -8.98 -0.62
N ALA A 18 4.59 -8.64 -0.12
CA ALA A 18 5.51 -9.62 0.43
C ALA A 18 4.94 -10.34 1.66
N PHE A 19 3.95 -9.73 2.32
CA PHE A 19 3.27 -10.31 3.47
C PHE A 19 1.99 -11.05 3.09
N ASN A 20 1.86 -11.42 1.81
CA ASN A 20 0.70 -12.17 1.32
C ASN A 20 -0.59 -11.35 1.31
N ILE A 21 -0.48 -10.05 1.29
CA ILE A 21 -1.63 -9.16 1.16
C ILE A 21 -1.77 -8.79 -0.30
N ARG A 22 -2.90 -9.15 -0.90
CA ARG A 22 -3.13 -8.90 -2.33
C ARG A 22 -3.85 -7.58 -2.53
N TYR A 23 -3.51 -6.89 -3.61
CA TYR A 23 -4.30 -5.74 -4.02
C TYR A 23 -5.56 -6.24 -4.73
N ILE A 24 -6.64 -5.46 -4.63
CA ILE A 24 -7.91 -5.81 -5.25
C ILE A 24 -8.14 -5.06 -6.56
N ASP A 25 -7.40 -3.99 -6.77
CA ASP A 25 -7.52 -3.20 -7.99
C ASP A 25 -6.25 -2.40 -8.22
N VAL A 26 -6.06 -1.98 -9.46
CA VAL A 26 -4.93 -1.15 -9.87
C VAL A 26 -5.50 0.00 -10.69
N GLY A 27 -5.08 1.23 -10.34
CA GLY A 27 -5.51 2.40 -11.06
C GLY A 27 -4.33 3.25 -11.50
N PHE A 28 -4.63 4.27 -12.28
CA PHE A 28 -3.62 5.20 -12.75
C PHE A 28 -4.14 6.62 -12.61
N ASN A 29 -3.37 7.47 -11.95
CA ASN A 29 -3.71 8.87 -11.79
C ASN A 29 -3.05 9.67 -12.90
N ALA A 30 -3.85 10.16 -13.83
CA ALA A 30 -3.34 10.88 -15.00
C ALA A 30 -2.66 12.20 -14.63
N LYS A 31 -3.10 12.84 -13.54
CA LYS A 31 -2.54 14.13 -13.12
C LYS A 31 -1.12 13.97 -12.59
N SER A 32 -0.90 12.95 -11.76
CA SER A 32 0.41 12.70 -11.18
C SER A 32 1.23 11.71 -12.01
N LYS A 33 0.61 11.10 -13.01
CA LYS A 33 1.21 10.04 -13.83
C LYS A 33 1.71 8.91 -12.96
N THR A 34 0.96 8.59 -11.92
CA THR A 34 1.34 7.59 -10.93
C THR A 34 0.35 6.46 -10.90
N LYS A 35 0.86 5.25 -10.91
CA LYS A 35 0.06 4.05 -10.73
C LYS A 35 -0.18 3.84 -9.25
N TYR A 36 -1.39 3.40 -8.89
CA TYR A 36 -1.70 3.11 -7.50
C TYR A 36 -2.33 1.73 -7.38
N TYR A 37 -2.15 1.12 -6.22
CA TYR A 37 -2.72 -0.18 -5.89
C TYR A 37 -3.75 0.01 -4.78
N THR A 38 -4.89 -0.64 -4.92
CA THR A 38 -5.95 -0.59 -3.92
C THR A 38 -5.93 -1.85 -3.09
N PHE A 39 -5.79 -1.69 -1.78
CA PHE A 39 -5.82 -2.80 -0.83
C PHE A 39 -7.03 -2.67 0.07
N GLU A 40 -7.63 -3.81 0.41
CA GLU A 40 -8.71 -3.83 1.37
C GLU A 40 -8.13 -3.60 2.77
N LYS A 41 -8.70 -2.66 3.52
CA LYS A 41 -8.23 -2.36 4.86
C LYS A 41 -8.46 -3.53 5.79
N SER A 42 -7.46 -3.87 6.57
CA SER A 42 -7.51 -4.94 7.54
C SER A 42 -6.51 -4.67 8.64
N GLU A 43 -6.66 -5.39 9.75
CA GLU A 43 -5.71 -5.28 10.85
C GLU A 43 -4.30 -5.68 10.41
N LYS A 44 -4.21 -6.72 9.60
CA LYS A 44 -2.94 -7.18 9.06
C LYS A 44 -2.28 -6.10 8.20
N LEU A 45 -3.08 -5.44 7.35
CA LEU A 45 -2.57 -4.35 6.51
C LEU A 45 -2.05 -3.21 7.36
N ASP A 46 -2.79 -2.82 8.40
CA ASP A 46 -2.38 -1.74 9.28
C ASP A 46 -1.04 -2.04 9.94
N LYS A 47 -0.83 -3.27 10.37
CA LYS A 47 0.43 -3.69 10.98
C LYS A 47 1.59 -3.65 10.00
N VAL A 48 1.33 -4.06 8.77
CA VAL A 48 2.37 -4.05 7.72
C VAL A 48 2.74 -2.61 7.35
N ILE A 49 1.76 -1.73 7.26
CA ILE A 49 2.01 -0.31 6.98
C ILE A 49 2.85 0.31 8.10
N GLU A 50 2.52 0.01 9.34
CA GLU A 50 3.26 0.50 10.49
C GLU A 50 4.71 0.00 10.45
N LEU A 51 4.90 -1.26 10.13
CA LEU A 51 6.24 -1.83 10.00
C LEU A 51 7.04 -1.16 8.89
N TYR A 52 6.38 -0.89 7.76
CA TYR A 52 7.02 -0.21 6.64
C TYR A 52 7.53 1.17 7.05
N ASN A 53 6.71 1.91 7.78
CA ASN A 53 7.08 3.25 8.23
C ASN A 53 8.26 3.20 9.20
N ARG A 54 8.34 2.19 10.04
CA ARG A 54 9.48 2.01 10.95
C ARG A 54 10.76 1.72 10.19
N VAL A 55 10.70 0.81 9.22
CA VAL A 55 11.86 0.46 8.41
C VAL A 55 12.33 1.67 7.62
N LYS A 56 11.39 2.42 7.06
CA LYS A 56 11.70 3.62 6.29
C LYS A 56 12.41 4.67 7.15
N GLN A 57 12.03 4.81 8.41
CA GLN A 57 12.65 5.78 9.31
C GLN A 57 14.04 5.35 9.76
N THR A 58 14.30 4.06 9.78
CA THR A 58 15.59 3.53 10.24
C THR A 58 16.66 3.64 9.17
N ILE A 59 16.25 3.67 7.93
CA ILE A 59 17.14 3.80 6.79
C ILE A 59 17.28 5.28 6.40
#